data_4bc372a547b437c165b944a8bafcbd04
#
_entry.id   4bc372a547b437c165b944a8bafcbd04
#
_cell.length_a   1.000
_cell.length_b   1.000
_cell.length_c   1.000
_cell.angle_alpha   90.00
_cell.angle_beta   90.00
_cell.angle_gamma   90.00
#
_symmetry.space_group_name_H-M   'P 1'
#
loop_
_entity.id
_entity.type
_entity.pdbx_description
1 polymer ?
#
loop_
_entity_poly.entity_id
_entity_poly.type
_entity_poly.pdbx_seq_one_letter_code
_entity_poly.pdbx_strand_id
1 'polypeptide(L)'
;MNNIVAIVGRPNVGKSTLFNRMIKRREAIVDSVSGVTRDRNYGKSEWNGKEFSVIDTGGYVKGSDDIFEGEIRKQVELAIDEADVIIFVVDVEEGITPMDETVAKLLRRVTKPVLLAINKVDNAMREKDAVEFYNLGLGDFYTFAGISGSGTGELLDALVEAFPEKPEPTGDEEELPRFAVVGRPNAGKSSFINALIGKDRYIVTDIAGTTRDAIDTKFDRFGFEFNLVDTAGIRRKAKVKEDLEFYSVMRSVRAIEHADVCILMIDATRGFEGQDQNIFWLAEKNRKGVVILVNKWDLVEKDTMSAKQYEAKIREEIAPFTDVPIIFISALTKQRLLKALEETVKVFENRKQRIPTSKFNDHMLKIIENYPPPALKGKYVKIKYCMQLPTPTPQFVFFANLPQYVKDPYKRFLENKIRENWDLKGVPIDIYIREK
;
A
#
# COMPACT_ATOMS: atom_id res chain seq x y z
N MET A 1 -6.96 -6.47 7.68
CA MET A 1 -5.55 -6.03 7.47
C MET A 1 -4.86 -7.05 6.60
N ASN A 2 -4.09 -6.63 5.59
CA ASN A 2 -3.39 -7.58 4.72
C ASN A 2 -2.02 -7.91 5.32
N ASN A 3 -1.56 -9.16 5.15
CA ASN A 3 -0.22 -9.57 5.55
C ASN A 3 0.81 -9.02 4.54
N ILE A 4 2.00 -8.71 5.01
CA ILE A 4 3.11 -8.21 4.19
C ILE A 4 4.14 -9.32 4.03
N VAL A 5 4.48 -9.63 2.79
CA VAL A 5 5.46 -10.65 2.41
C VAL A 5 6.67 -9.96 1.78
N ALA A 6 7.86 -10.16 2.31
CA ALA A 6 9.09 -9.67 1.71
C ALA A 6 9.84 -10.79 1.01
N ILE A 7 10.28 -10.56 -0.22
CA ILE A 7 11.15 -11.46 -0.96
C ILE A 7 12.58 -10.97 -0.83
N VAL A 8 13.44 -11.77 -0.19
CA VAL A 8 14.85 -11.45 0.05
C VAL A 8 15.77 -12.48 -0.61
N GLY A 9 17.02 -12.14 -0.80
CA GLY A 9 18.05 -12.99 -1.38
C GLY A 9 19.05 -12.17 -2.19
N ARG A 10 20.17 -12.78 -2.59
CA ARG A 10 21.20 -12.12 -3.42
C ARG A 10 20.68 -11.71 -4.80
N PRO A 11 21.37 -10.85 -5.55
CA PRO A 11 21.01 -10.50 -6.92
C PRO A 11 20.91 -11.74 -7.83
N ASN A 12 20.07 -11.65 -8.85
CA ASN A 12 19.91 -12.64 -9.93
C ASN A 12 19.35 -14.02 -9.55
N VAL A 13 19.00 -14.29 -8.29
CA VAL A 13 18.35 -15.57 -7.89
C VAL A 13 16.89 -15.70 -8.37
N GLY A 14 16.33 -14.66 -8.98
CA GLY A 14 14.98 -14.69 -9.54
C GLY A 14 13.87 -14.10 -8.64
N LYS A 15 14.22 -13.24 -7.67
CA LYS A 15 13.24 -12.55 -6.80
C LYS A 15 12.17 -11.81 -7.58
N SER A 16 12.57 -10.98 -8.54
CA SER A 16 11.63 -10.19 -9.36
C SER A 16 10.81 -11.07 -10.29
N THR A 17 11.31 -12.24 -10.68
CA THR A 17 10.54 -13.23 -11.45
C THR A 17 9.42 -13.82 -10.60
N LEU A 18 9.74 -14.22 -9.35
CA LEU A 18 8.75 -14.71 -8.39
C LEU A 18 7.72 -13.61 -8.06
N PHE A 19 8.17 -12.40 -7.74
CA PHE A 19 7.33 -11.25 -7.50
C PHE A 19 6.34 -10.99 -8.64
N ASN A 20 6.82 -10.89 -9.87
CA ASN A 20 5.97 -10.67 -11.04
C ASN A 20 4.95 -11.79 -11.24
N ARG A 21 5.32 -13.04 -10.93
CA ARG A 21 4.41 -14.17 -11.04
C ARG A 21 3.30 -14.12 -9.99
N MET A 22 3.64 -13.77 -8.76
CA MET A 22 2.66 -13.62 -7.68
C MET A 22 1.63 -12.53 -8.00
N ILE A 23 2.06 -11.40 -8.57
CA ILE A 23 1.18 -10.26 -8.88
C ILE A 23 0.36 -10.50 -10.15
N LYS A 24 0.95 -11.05 -11.22
CA LYS A 24 0.24 -11.32 -12.48
C LYS A 24 -0.95 -12.25 -12.33
N ARG A 25 -0.97 -13.12 -11.36
CA ARG A 25 -2.13 -13.99 -11.06
C ARG A 25 -3.36 -13.19 -10.65
N ARG A 26 -3.19 -12.11 -9.90
CA ARG A 26 -4.30 -11.24 -9.50
C ARG A 26 -4.80 -10.37 -10.66
N GLU A 27 -3.89 -9.85 -11.50
CA GLU A 27 -4.25 -9.07 -12.69
C GLU A 27 -5.11 -9.86 -13.70
N ALA A 28 -4.96 -11.20 -13.72
CA ALA A 28 -5.78 -12.10 -14.54
C ALA A 28 -7.18 -12.34 -13.97
N ILE A 29 -7.40 -12.11 -12.67
CA ILE A 29 -8.68 -12.34 -11.97
C ILE A 29 -9.47 -11.02 -11.82
N VAL A 30 -8.78 -9.90 -11.73
CA VAL A 30 -9.38 -8.57 -11.61
C VAL A 30 -9.12 -7.80 -12.89
N ASP A 31 -10.19 -7.42 -13.59
CA ASP A 31 -10.13 -6.64 -14.83
C ASP A 31 -9.08 -5.52 -14.77
N SER A 32 -8.20 -5.53 -15.76
CA SER A 32 -7.10 -4.58 -15.90
C SER A 32 -7.57 -3.14 -15.96
N VAL A 33 -7.39 -2.42 -14.88
CA VAL A 33 -7.36 -0.95 -14.93
C VAL A 33 -6.00 -0.56 -15.51
N SER A 34 -6.00 -0.36 -16.83
CA SER A 34 -4.84 0.09 -17.59
C SER A 34 -4.52 1.55 -17.24
N GLY A 35 -3.31 1.83 -16.81
CA GLY A 35 -2.77 3.19 -16.79
C GLY A 35 -1.95 3.63 -15.58
N VAL A 36 -1.73 2.78 -14.57
CA VAL A 36 -0.90 3.14 -13.43
C VAL A 36 0.54 2.63 -13.66
N THR A 37 1.51 3.53 -13.54
CA THR A 37 2.94 3.19 -13.51
C THR A 37 3.18 2.05 -12.55
N ARG A 38 3.66 0.91 -13.06
CA ARG A 38 4.03 -0.27 -12.27
C ARG A 38 5.11 0.14 -11.27
N ASP A 39 4.75 0.17 -10.01
CA ASP A 39 5.77 0.12 -8.98
C ASP A 39 6.45 -1.24 -9.10
N ARG A 40 7.75 -1.24 -9.49
CA ARG A 40 8.48 -2.46 -9.84
C ARG A 40 8.70 -3.38 -8.63
N ASN A 41 8.44 -2.91 -7.42
CA ASN A 41 8.90 -3.53 -6.19
C ASN A 41 7.79 -3.79 -5.16
N TYR A 42 6.55 -3.34 -5.42
CA TYR A 42 5.39 -3.54 -4.54
C TYR A 42 4.17 -3.98 -5.35
N GLY A 43 3.45 -4.95 -4.84
CA GLY A 43 2.19 -5.40 -5.44
C GLY A 43 1.31 -6.17 -4.46
N LYS A 44 0.04 -6.32 -4.84
CA LYS A 44 -0.92 -7.16 -4.13
C LYS A 44 -1.07 -8.49 -4.82
N SER A 45 -1.20 -9.53 -4.02
CA SER A 45 -1.48 -10.89 -4.47
C SER A 45 -2.64 -11.47 -3.67
N GLU A 46 -3.21 -12.55 -4.19
CA GLU A 46 -4.25 -13.32 -3.54
C GLU A 46 -4.00 -14.81 -3.78
N TRP A 47 -4.13 -15.61 -2.74
CA TRP A 47 -4.04 -17.06 -2.81
C TRP A 47 -4.98 -17.70 -1.79
N ASN A 48 -5.75 -18.70 -2.21
CA ASN A 48 -6.75 -19.40 -1.38
C ASN A 48 -7.70 -18.44 -0.63
N GLY A 49 -8.11 -17.32 -1.29
CA GLY A 49 -9.00 -16.32 -0.71
C GLY A 49 -8.35 -15.37 0.31
N LYS A 50 -7.04 -15.51 0.57
CA LYS A 50 -6.30 -14.58 1.44
C LYS A 50 -5.53 -13.56 0.60
N GLU A 51 -5.84 -12.28 0.78
CA GLU A 51 -5.10 -11.17 0.17
C GLU A 51 -3.86 -10.83 1.00
N PHE A 52 -2.76 -10.51 0.32
CA PHE A 52 -1.51 -10.07 0.94
C PHE A 52 -0.72 -9.14 0.02
N SER A 53 0.16 -8.36 0.62
CA SER A 53 1.06 -7.45 -0.08
C SER A 53 2.44 -8.08 -0.24
N VAL A 54 3.05 -7.96 -1.42
CA VAL A 54 4.36 -8.51 -1.72
C VAL A 54 5.33 -7.39 -2.03
N ILE A 55 6.55 -7.50 -1.50
CA ILE A 55 7.62 -6.54 -1.70
C ILE A 55 8.86 -7.27 -2.21
N ASP A 56 9.38 -6.83 -3.37
CA ASP A 56 10.67 -7.27 -3.91
C ASP A 56 11.77 -6.35 -3.42
N THR A 57 12.64 -6.85 -2.54
CA THR A 57 13.76 -6.07 -2.01
C THR A 57 14.88 -5.83 -3.03
N GLY A 58 14.98 -6.66 -4.10
CA GLY A 58 16.07 -6.62 -5.07
C GLY A 58 16.02 -5.46 -6.06
N GLY A 59 14.86 -4.84 -6.26
CA GLY A 59 14.69 -3.74 -7.23
C GLY A 59 15.28 -2.39 -6.80
N TYR A 60 15.79 -2.28 -5.60
CA TYR A 60 16.31 -1.03 -5.01
C TYR A 60 17.85 -0.92 -5.02
N VAL A 61 18.56 -1.92 -5.54
CA VAL A 61 20.04 -1.86 -5.66
C VAL A 61 20.42 -1.17 -6.95
N LYS A 62 20.93 0.05 -6.85
CA LYS A 62 21.61 0.76 -7.94
C LYS A 62 23.07 1.00 -7.52
N GLY A 63 24.01 0.25 -8.03
CA GLY A 63 25.44 0.48 -7.75
C GLY A 63 26.34 -0.64 -8.24
N SER A 64 27.65 -0.38 -8.32
CA SER A 64 28.72 -1.27 -8.76
C SER A 64 29.03 -2.40 -7.76
N ASP A 65 29.63 -3.46 -8.25
CA ASP A 65 29.81 -4.77 -7.60
C ASP A 65 30.47 -4.81 -6.20
N ASP A 66 31.16 -3.77 -5.76
CA ASP A 66 31.90 -3.73 -4.49
C ASP A 66 31.11 -3.28 -3.24
N ILE A 67 29.84 -2.84 -3.39
CA ILE A 67 29.02 -2.29 -2.28
C ILE A 67 27.96 -3.29 -1.78
N PHE A 68 27.89 -4.47 -2.39
CA PHE A 68 26.72 -5.36 -2.34
C PHE A 68 26.42 -5.98 -0.96
N GLU A 69 27.40 -6.42 -0.20
CA GLU A 69 27.15 -7.22 1.01
C GLU A 69 26.46 -6.39 2.12
N GLY A 70 26.93 -5.17 2.31
CA GLY A 70 26.35 -4.24 3.30
C GLY A 70 24.94 -3.80 2.96
N GLU A 71 24.63 -3.59 1.67
CA GLU A 71 23.30 -3.19 1.22
C GLU A 71 22.28 -4.34 1.28
N ILE A 72 22.70 -5.55 0.90
CA ILE A 72 21.85 -6.75 1.00
C ILE A 72 21.53 -7.02 2.47
N ARG A 73 22.50 -6.94 3.35
CA ARG A 73 22.28 -7.09 4.78
C ARG A 73 21.26 -6.09 5.31
N LYS A 74 21.39 -4.81 4.95
CA LYS A 74 20.43 -3.77 5.33
C LYS A 74 19.02 -4.05 4.79
N GLN A 75 18.90 -4.55 3.56
CA GLN A 75 17.60 -4.92 2.97
C GLN A 75 16.97 -6.10 3.71
N VAL A 76 17.76 -7.10 4.08
CA VAL A 76 17.28 -8.25 4.86
C VAL A 76 16.85 -7.82 6.25
N GLU A 77 17.64 -7.00 6.95
CA GLU A 77 17.30 -6.46 8.26
C GLU A 77 15.98 -5.67 8.20
N LEU A 78 15.77 -4.90 7.13
CA LEU A 78 14.53 -4.16 6.92
C LEU A 78 13.34 -5.07 6.63
N ALA A 79 13.53 -6.09 5.79
CA ALA A 79 12.50 -7.08 5.53
C ALA A 79 12.10 -7.82 6.81
N ILE A 80 13.08 -8.11 7.68
CA ILE A 80 12.86 -8.68 9.01
C ILE A 80 11.99 -7.76 9.87
N ASP A 81 12.23 -6.46 9.84
CA ASP A 81 11.48 -5.50 10.65
C ASP A 81 10.05 -5.32 10.15
N GLU A 82 9.83 -5.23 8.84
CA GLU A 82 8.59 -4.74 8.28
C GLU A 82 7.65 -5.84 7.71
N ALA A 83 8.16 -7.03 7.34
CA ALA A 83 7.33 -8.11 6.81
C ALA A 83 6.71 -8.97 7.92
N ASP A 84 5.56 -9.58 7.63
CA ASP A 84 4.93 -10.61 8.49
C ASP A 84 5.48 -12.00 8.18
N VAL A 85 5.80 -12.26 6.89
CA VAL A 85 6.45 -13.48 6.40
C VAL A 85 7.57 -13.13 5.44
N ILE A 86 8.68 -13.84 5.50
CA ILE A 86 9.85 -13.64 4.64
C ILE A 86 10.01 -14.84 3.71
N ILE A 87 10.15 -14.58 2.41
CA ILE A 87 10.56 -15.61 1.43
C ILE A 87 12.03 -15.36 1.10
N PHE A 88 12.89 -16.29 1.48
CA PHE A 88 14.32 -16.26 1.14
C PHE A 88 14.54 -17.08 -0.12
N VAL A 89 14.87 -16.40 -1.22
CA VAL A 89 15.09 -17.01 -2.53
C VAL A 89 16.57 -17.26 -2.76
N VAL A 90 16.88 -18.49 -3.12
CA VAL A 90 18.22 -18.97 -3.50
C VAL A 90 18.18 -19.66 -4.86
N ASP A 91 19.34 -19.92 -5.46
CA ASP A 91 19.50 -20.44 -6.82
C ASP A 91 20.18 -21.82 -6.79
N VAL A 92 19.50 -22.88 -7.27
CA VAL A 92 20.05 -24.23 -7.28
C VAL A 92 21.24 -24.38 -8.24
N GLU A 93 21.31 -23.59 -9.32
CA GLU A 93 22.37 -23.70 -10.31
C GLU A 93 23.74 -23.23 -9.77
N GLU A 94 23.73 -22.23 -8.88
CA GLU A 94 24.96 -21.70 -8.29
C GLU A 94 25.31 -22.37 -6.94
N GLY A 95 24.36 -23.13 -6.37
CA GLY A 95 24.54 -23.72 -5.04
C GLY A 95 24.55 -22.67 -3.92
N ILE A 96 25.00 -23.09 -2.73
CA ILE A 96 25.10 -22.21 -1.56
C ILE A 96 26.31 -21.30 -1.71
N THR A 97 26.10 -20.00 -1.71
CA THR A 97 27.16 -18.99 -1.73
C THR A 97 27.43 -18.42 -0.33
N PRO A 98 28.63 -17.82 -0.07
CA PRO A 98 28.90 -17.13 1.20
C PRO A 98 27.88 -16.05 1.55
N MET A 99 27.29 -15.42 0.54
CA MET A 99 26.24 -14.41 0.70
C MET A 99 24.92 -15.03 1.19
N ASP A 100 24.54 -16.19 0.64
CA ASP A 100 23.37 -16.95 1.10
C ASP A 100 23.55 -17.37 2.56
N GLU A 101 24.73 -17.82 2.96
CA GLU A 101 25.05 -18.13 4.36
C GLU A 101 24.94 -16.90 5.27
N THR A 102 25.39 -15.72 4.81
CA THR A 102 25.31 -14.47 5.57
C THR A 102 23.85 -14.08 5.80
N VAL A 103 23.02 -14.15 4.76
CA VAL A 103 21.58 -13.90 4.86
C VAL A 103 20.89 -14.94 5.77
N ALA A 104 21.20 -16.23 5.61
CA ALA A 104 20.67 -17.29 6.45
C ALA A 104 21.01 -17.10 7.94
N LYS A 105 22.24 -16.63 8.26
CA LYS A 105 22.64 -16.30 9.65
C LYS A 105 21.74 -15.21 10.28
N LEU A 106 21.33 -14.22 9.51
CA LEU A 106 20.39 -13.18 9.97
C LEU A 106 19.01 -13.76 10.18
N LEU A 107 18.51 -14.52 9.20
CA LEU A 107 17.15 -15.07 9.19
C LEU A 107 16.94 -16.12 10.29
N ARG A 108 17.95 -16.90 10.67
CA ARG A 108 17.86 -17.86 11.78
C ARG A 108 17.58 -17.24 13.15
N ARG A 109 17.81 -15.94 13.31
CA ARG A 109 17.61 -15.21 14.57
C ARG A 109 16.22 -14.59 14.68
N VAL A 110 15.41 -14.72 13.63
CA VAL A 110 14.11 -14.08 13.53
C VAL A 110 13.03 -15.00 14.07
N THR A 111 12.04 -14.42 14.73
CA THR A 111 10.88 -15.16 15.23
C THR A 111 9.73 -15.23 14.22
N LYS A 112 9.80 -14.45 13.14
CA LYS A 112 8.81 -14.45 12.05
C LYS A 112 9.01 -15.66 11.15
N PRO A 113 7.96 -16.16 10.50
CA PRO A 113 8.08 -17.25 9.53
C PRO A 113 9.02 -16.89 8.37
N VAL A 114 9.96 -17.78 8.09
CA VAL A 114 10.88 -17.69 6.95
C VAL A 114 10.68 -18.92 6.08
N LEU A 115 10.34 -18.71 4.82
CA LEU A 115 10.19 -19.78 3.82
C LEU A 115 11.43 -19.78 2.91
N LEU A 116 12.20 -20.85 2.94
CA LEU A 116 13.33 -21.04 2.03
C LEU A 116 12.81 -21.51 0.68
N ALA A 117 13.00 -20.69 -0.36
CA ALA A 117 12.52 -20.96 -1.71
C ALA A 117 13.68 -21.12 -2.69
N ILE A 118 13.86 -22.33 -3.24
CA ILE A 118 14.95 -22.69 -4.15
C ILE A 118 14.43 -22.56 -5.57
N ASN A 119 14.98 -21.59 -6.30
CA ASN A 119 14.59 -21.29 -7.68
C ASN A 119 15.43 -22.07 -8.70
N LYS A 120 14.93 -22.09 -9.94
CA LYS A 120 15.49 -22.75 -11.12
C LYS A 120 15.50 -24.27 -11.06
N VAL A 121 14.65 -24.86 -10.21
CA VAL A 121 14.44 -26.31 -10.14
C VAL A 121 13.42 -26.70 -11.21
N ASP A 122 13.89 -27.02 -12.41
CA ASP A 122 13.08 -27.35 -13.58
C ASP A 122 13.14 -28.81 -14.01
N ASN A 123 13.95 -29.64 -13.32
CA ASN A 123 14.12 -31.06 -13.60
C ASN A 123 14.49 -31.86 -12.34
N ALA A 124 14.31 -33.18 -12.41
CA ALA A 124 14.56 -34.10 -11.28
C ALA A 124 16.02 -34.17 -10.81
N MET A 125 16.99 -33.76 -11.62
CA MET A 125 18.38 -33.70 -11.22
C MET A 125 18.62 -32.52 -10.27
N ARG A 126 18.10 -31.35 -10.63
CA ARG A 126 18.17 -30.13 -9.78
C ARG A 126 17.36 -30.29 -8.48
N GLU A 127 16.35 -31.11 -8.50
CA GLU A 127 15.60 -31.44 -7.27
C GLU A 127 16.47 -32.18 -6.25
N LYS A 128 17.40 -33.03 -6.71
CA LYS A 128 18.41 -33.66 -5.84
C LYS A 128 19.46 -32.68 -5.33
N ASP A 129 19.89 -31.75 -6.18
CA ASP A 129 20.87 -30.73 -5.80
C ASP A 129 20.27 -29.76 -4.74
N ALA A 130 18.97 -29.54 -4.76
CA ALA A 130 18.26 -28.72 -3.78
C ALA A 130 18.43 -29.21 -2.32
N VAL A 131 18.72 -30.49 -2.10
CA VAL A 131 18.92 -31.08 -0.76
C VAL A 131 20.10 -30.42 -0.03
N GLU A 132 21.11 -29.92 -0.74
CA GLU A 132 22.24 -29.18 -0.15
C GLU A 132 21.79 -27.99 0.70
N PHE A 133 20.69 -27.35 0.33
CA PHE A 133 20.21 -26.12 0.99
C PHE A 133 19.68 -26.34 2.41
N TYR A 134 19.49 -27.57 2.87
CA TYR A 134 19.28 -27.84 4.30
C TYR A 134 20.43 -27.35 5.17
N ASN A 135 21.65 -27.24 4.62
CA ASN A 135 22.82 -26.69 5.32
C ASN A 135 22.64 -25.23 5.72
N LEU A 136 21.72 -24.49 5.12
CA LEU A 136 21.38 -23.14 5.54
C LEU A 136 20.66 -23.09 6.90
N GLY A 137 20.14 -24.22 7.40
CA GLY A 137 19.55 -24.35 8.74
C GLY A 137 18.30 -23.50 8.95
N LEU A 138 17.46 -23.38 7.93
CA LEU A 138 16.18 -22.63 7.96
C LEU A 138 14.95 -23.54 7.96
N GLY A 139 15.12 -24.86 8.15
CA GLY A 139 14.05 -25.84 8.12
C GLY A 139 13.74 -26.33 6.70
N ASP A 140 12.48 -26.60 6.42
CA ASP A 140 12.02 -27.11 5.13
C ASP A 140 12.16 -26.06 4.03
N PHE A 141 12.33 -26.53 2.80
CA PHE A 141 12.44 -25.68 1.62
C PHE A 141 11.38 -26.02 0.58
N TYR A 142 11.11 -25.06 -0.31
CA TYR A 142 10.17 -25.19 -1.41
C TYR A 142 10.91 -24.98 -2.73
N THR A 143 10.86 -25.98 -3.61
CA THR A 143 11.47 -25.89 -4.94
C THR A 143 10.51 -25.27 -5.93
N PHE A 144 11.00 -24.38 -6.78
CA PHE A 144 10.18 -23.81 -7.85
C PHE A 144 11.04 -23.41 -9.07
N ALA A 145 10.37 -23.24 -10.20
CA ALA A 145 10.97 -22.67 -11.39
C ALA A 145 10.23 -21.37 -11.76
N GLY A 146 10.82 -20.23 -11.46
CA GLY A 146 10.21 -18.92 -11.64
C GLY A 146 9.74 -18.66 -13.08
N ILE A 147 10.45 -19.17 -14.08
CA ILE A 147 10.11 -19.00 -15.51
C ILE A 147 8.88 -19.82 -15.90
N SER A 148 8.86 -21.12 -15.62
CA SER A 148 7.74 -22.01 -15.96
C SER A 148 6.54 -21.89 -15.00
N GLY A 149 6.81 -21.63 -13.73
CA GLY A 149 5.85 -21.59 -12.65
C GLY A 149 5.64 -22.90 -11.92
N SER A 150 6.41 -23.94 -12.26
CA SER A 150 6.40 -25.20 -11.54
C SER A 150 6.76 -24.97 -10.06
N GLY A 151 6.12 -25.68 -9.14
CA GLY A 151 6.38 -25.59 -7.68
C GLY A 151 5.87 -24.32 -6.99
N THR A 152 5.46 -23.27 -7.73
CA THR A 152 4.99 -22.03 -7.10
C THR A 152 3.69 -22.20 -6.31
N GLY A 153 2.87 -23.21 -6.60
CA GLY A 153 1.64 -23.50 -5.86
C GLY A 153 1.93 -23.91 -4.42
N GLU A 154 2.82 -24.88 -4.23
CA GLU A 154 3.22 -25.38 -2.91
C GLU A 154 3.86 -24.28 -2.04
N LEU A 155 4.72 -23.43 -2.65
CA LEU A 155 5.29 -22.27 -1.96
C LEU A 155 4.19 -21.28 -1.50
N LEU A 156 3.16 -21.05 -2.33
CA LEU A 156 2.06 -20.15 -2.00
C LEU A 156 1.11 -20.74 -0.96
N ASP A 157 0.89 -22.05 -0.97
CA ASP A 157 0.11 -22.75 0.06
C ASP A 157 0.81 -22.62 1.43
N ALA A 158 2.11 -22.93 1.48
CA ALA A 158 2.91 -22.75 2.69
C ALA A 158 2.97 -21.28 3.16
N LEU A 159 3.03 -20.34 2.22
CA LEU A 159 3.01 -18.92 2.54
C LEU A 159 1.72 -18.52 3.25
N VAL A 160 0.58 -18.95 2.75
CA VAL A 160 -0.74 -18.61 3.31
C VAL A 160 -0.96 -19.29 4.65
N GLU A 161 -0.42 -20.48 4.84
CA GLU A 161 -0.43 -21.21 6.12
C GLU A 161 0.44 -20.52 7.18
N ALA A 162 1.58 -19.97 6.75
CA ALA A 162 2.51 -19.24 7.62
C ALA A 162 2.02 -17.86 8.07
N PHE A 163 0.90 -17.34 7.55
CA PHE A 163 0.37 -16.06 8.00
C PHE A 163 -0.06 -16.11 9.45
N PRO A 164 0.33 -15.10 10.26
CA PRO A 164 -0.10 -15.03 11.64
C PRO A 164 -1.64 -14.99 11.73
N GLU A 165 -2.18 -15.76 12.67
CA GLU A 165 -3.61 -15.67 12.99
C GLU A 165 -3.92 -14.27 13.50
N LYS A 166 -4.87 -13.62 12.84
CA LYS A 166 -5.37 -12.32 13.30
C LYS A 166 -6.47 -12.58 14.32
N PRO A 167 -6.43 -11.93 15.48
CA PRO A 167 -7.56 -11.98 16.38
C PRO A 167 -8.81 -11.48 15.62
N GLU A 168 -9.86 -12.28 15.64
CA GLU A 168 -11.17 -11.83 15.19
C GLU A 168 -11.56 -10.59 16.01
N PRO A 169 -12.14 -9.55 15.38
CA PRO A 169 -12.61 -8.39 16.13
C PRO A 169 -13.60 -8.86 17.20
N THR A 170 -13.16 -8.83 18.45
CA THR A 170 -14.00 -9.18 19.60
C THR A 170 -14.95 -8.03 19.87
N GLY A 171 -16.19 -8.16 19.39
CA GLY A 171 -17.32 -7.38 19.87
C GLY A 171 -17.41 -5.94 19.37
N ASP A 172 -18.59 -5.36 19.54
CA ASP A 172 -19.11 -4.06 19.11
C ASP A 172 -18.37 -2.79 19.64
N GLU A 173 -17.09 -2.84 19.91
CA GLU A 173 -16.29 -1.63 20.12
C GLU A 173 -16.06 -0.98 18.74
N GLU A 174 -16.63 0.19 18.49
CA GLU A 174 -16.31 1.01 17.32
C GLU A 174 -14.80 1.20 17.27
N GLU A 175 -14.16 0.50 16.34
CA GLU A 175 -12.72 0.67 16.11
C GLU A 175 -12.45 2.14 15.77
N LEU A 176 -11.61 2.78 16.59
CA LEU A 176 -11.18 4.16 16.35
C LEU A 176 -10.54 4.30 14.96
N PRO A 177 -10.75 5.42 14.27
CA PRO A 177 -10.10 5.70 13.00
C PRO A 177 -8.59 5.53 13.09
N ARG A 178 -7.97 4.93 12.07
CA ARG A 178 -6.51 4.71 12.01
C ARG A 178 -5.90 5.59 10.94
N PHE A 179 -5.03 6.52 11.34
CA PHE A 179 -4.39 7.47 10.44
C PHE A 179 -2.89 7.22 10.36
N ALA A 180 -2.36 7.16 9.14
CA ALA A 180 -0.92 7.07 8.89
C ALA A 180 -0.38 8.40 8.37
N VAL A 181 0.74 8.86 8.93
CA VAL A 181 1.48 10.02 8.41
C VAL A 181 2.62 9.52 7.55
N VAL A 182 2.50 9.69 6.24
CA VAL A 182 3.44 9.21 5.24
C VAL A 182 4.06 10.36 4.44
N GLY A 183 5.11 10.10 3.69
CA GLY A 183 5.80 11.10 2.89
C GLY A 183 7.31 10.93 2.95
N ARG A 184 8.03 11.68 2.11
CA ARG A 184 9.49 11.64 2.01
C ARG A 184 10.21 11.92 3.34
N PRO A 185 11.50 11.51 3.47
CA PRO A 185 12.35 12.00 4.54
C PRO A 185 12.36 13.53 4.59
N ASN A 186 12.40 14.09 5.80
CA ASN A 186 12.46 15.53 6.06
C ASN A 186 11.23 16.36 5.61
N ALA A 187 10.12 15.73 5.17
CA ALA A 187 8.86 16.45 4.90
C ALA A 187 8.20 17.03 6.16
N GLY A 188 8.70 16.69 7.37
CA GLY A 188 8.23 17.23 8.64
C GLY A 188 7.22 16.34 9.37
N LYS A 189 7.15 15.05 9.05
CA LYS A 189 6.26 14.07 9.70
C LYS A 189 6.40 14.05 11.22
N SER A 190 7.64 13.92 11.71
CA SER A 190 7.92 13.92 13.16
C SER A 190 7.54 15.25 13.81
N SER A 191 7.77 16.38 13.13
CA SER A 191 7.39 17.71 13.62
C SER A 191 5.87 17.86 13.72
N PHE A 192 5.14 17.34 12.72
CA PHE A 192 3.68 17.35 12.72
C PHE A 192 3.11 16.51 13.88
N ILE A 193 3.58 15.28 14.05
CA ILE A 193 3.15 14.41 15.14
C ILE A 193 3.49 15.02 16.50
N ASN A 194 4.71 15.56 16.66
CA ASN A 194 5.10 16.22 17.90
C ASN A 194 4.28 17.49 18.18
N ALA A 195 3.89 18.24 17.16
CA ALA A 195 3.05 19.42 17.31
C ALA A 195 1.61 19.05 17.73
N LEU A 196 1.11 17.88 17.33
CA LEU A 196 -0.20 17.36 17.74
C LEU A 196 -0.16 16.80 19.15
N ILE A 197 0.81 15.94 19.48
CA ILE A 197 0.87 15.24 20.76
C ILE A 197 1.30 16.20 21.89
N GLY A 198 2.08 17.25 21.57
CA GLY A 198 2.64 18.20 22.55
C GLY A 198 3.85 17.65 23.31
N LYS A 199 4.47 18.50 24.15
CA LYS A 199 5.63 18.12 24.99
C LYS A 199 5.23 17.32 26.23
N ASP A 200 3.98 17.36 26.64
CA ASP A 200 3.48 16.67 27.81
C ASP A 200 3.16 15.20 27.48
N ARG A 201 3.96 14.33 28.06
CA ARG A 201 3.97 12.87 27.92
C ARG A 201 2.75 12.18 28.57
N TYR A 202 1.54 12.63 28.35
CA TYR A 202 0.36 11.94 28.89
C TYR A 202 -0.44 11.27 27.78
N ILE A 203 -0.61 9.96 28.00
CA ILE A 203 -1.39 8.97 27.27
C ILE A 203 -0.62 8.32 26.11
N VAL A 204 0.40 7.54 26.47
CA VAL A 204 0.74 6.31 25.77
C VAL A 204 0.15 5.21 26.64
N THR A 205 -1.07 4.81 26.41
CA THR A 205 -1.49 3.48 26.81
C THR A 205 -0.90 2.54 25.77
N ASP A 206 0.23 1.89 26.16
CA ASP A 206 0.60 0.64 25.52
C ASP A 206 -0.61 -0.28 25.71
N ILE A 207 -1.37 -0.52 24.65
CA ILE A 207 -2.40 -1.56 24.66
C ILE A 207 -1.62 -2.87 24.73
N ALA A 208 -1.43 -3.34 25.97
CA ALA A 208 -0.83 -4.63 26.25
C ALA A 208 -1.77 -5.71 25.69
N GLY A 209 -1.37 -6.34 24.59
CA GLY A 209 -2.11 -7.46 24.02
C GLY A 209 -1.95 -7.67 22.51
N THR A 210 -1.38 -6.73 21.77
CA THR A 210 -1.02 -6.95 20.37
C THR A 210 0.50 -7.10 20.27
N THR A 211 0.91 -8.29 19.86
CA THR A 211 2.29 -8.71 19.60
C THR A 211 3.16 -7.62 19.00
N ARG A 212 4.23 -7.31 19.65
CA ARG A 212 5.55 -6.67 19.36
C ARG A 212 5.74 -5.69 18.18
N ASP A 213 4.79 -5.44 17.26
CA ASP A 213 5.12 -4.92 15.92
C ASP A 213 4.53 -3.57 15.48
N ALA A 214 3.57 -2.98 16.15
CA ALA A 214 3.12 -1.61 15.83
C ALA A 214 2.61 -0.90 17.07
N ILE A 215 3.36 0.09 17.56
CA ILE A 215 2.88 0.96 18.62
C ILE A 215 2.02 2.04 17.96
N ASP A 216 0.73 1.76 17.83
CA ASP A 216 -0.26 2.77 17.49
C ASP A 216 -0.38 3.72 18.69
N THR A 217 -0.41 5.01 18.42
CA THR A 217 -0.57 6.02 19.47
C THR A 217 -1.99 6.56 19.42
N LYS A 218 -2.78 6.29 20.45
CA LYS A 218 -4.11 6.91 20.60
C LYS A 218 -3.95 8.43 20.76
N PHE A 219 -4.72 9.15 19.97
CA PHE A 219 -4.87 10.59 20.04
C PHE A 219 -6.28 10.91 20.51
N ASP A 220 -6.39 11.68 21.62
CA ASP A 220 -7.65 12.11 22.19
C ASP A 220 -7.49 13.57 22.67
N ARG A 221 -7.61 14.52 21.73
CA ARG A 221 -7.53 15.96 22.01
C ARG A 221 -8.33 16.77 21.00
N PHE A 222 -8.71 17.96 21.39
CA PHE A 222 -9.41 18.93 20.56
C PHE A 222 -10.76 18.41 20.00
N GLY A 223 -11.36 17.39 20.67
CA GLY A 223 -12.59 16.76 20.20
C GLY A 223 -12.38 15.70 19.10
N PHE A 224 -11.14 15.31 18.83
CA PHE A 224 -10.80 14.23 17.90
C PHE A 224 -10.27 13.01 18.63
N GLU A 225 -10.76 11.84 18.29
CA GLU A 225 -10.31 10.56 18.81
C GLU A 225 -9.96 9.60 17.69
N PHE A 226 -8.69 9.17 17.62
CA PHE A 226 -8.18 8.28 16.57
C PHE A 226 -6.85 7.64 16.95
N ASN A 227 -6.42 6.63 16.21
CA ASN A 227 -5.12 6.00 16.38
C ASN A 227 -4.16 6.48 15.27
N LEU A 228 -2.97 6.94 15.66
CA LEU A 228 -1.85 7.18 14.75
C LEU A 228 -1.03 5.91 14.58
N VAL A 229 -0.98 5.39 13.35
CA VAL A 229 -0.27 4.16 13.00
C VAL A 229 1.23 4.42 12.86
N ASP A 230 2.06 3.47 13.31
CA ASP A 230 3.53 3.45 13.16
C ASP A 230 4.27 4.69 13.71
N THR A 231 3.82 5.21 14.84
CA THR A 231 4.50 6.35 15.47
C THR A 231 5.89 6.01 16.03
N ALA A 232 6.15 4.75 16.37
CA ALA A 232 7.45 4.28 16.89
C ALA A 232 8.54 4.38 15.82
N GLY A 233 8.24 4.06 14.56
CA GLY A 233 9.15 4.23 13.45
C GLY A 233 9.55 5.69 13.21
N ILE A 234 8.61 6.61 13.41
CA ILE A 234 8.85 8.05 13.28
C ILE A 234 9.72 8.57 14.44
N ARG A 235 9.55 8.04 15.67
CA ARG A 235 10.32 8.45 16.87
C ARG A 235 11.75 7.91 16.85
N ARG A 236 11.99 6.67 16.41
CA ARG A 236 13.34 6.06 16.35
C ARG A 236 14.26 6.78 15.37
N LYS A 237 13.73 7.35 14.26
CA LYS A 237 14.50 8.11 13.26
C LYS A 237 15.17 9.40 13.78
N ALA A 238 14.74 9.97 14.89
CA ALA A 238 15.41 11.12 15.48
C ALA A 238 16.88 10.80 15.90
N LYS A 239 17.27 9.52 15.94
CA LYS A 239 18.60 9.03 16.36
C LYS A 239 19.47 8.45 15.26
N VAL A 240 18.95 8.16 14.07
CA VAL A 240 19.71 7.51 12.98
C VAL A 240 19.72 8.39 11.74
N LYS A 241 20.91 8.87 11.38
CA LYS A 241 21.21 9.69 10.18
C LYS A 241 21.49 8.79 8.98
N GLU A 242 20.55 8.02 8.46
CA GLU A 242 20.77 7.31 7.20
C GLU A 242 19.55 7.46 6.27
N ASP A 243 19.77 8.21 5.19
CA ASP A 243 18.86 8.42 4.07
C ASP A 243 18.87 7.22 3.11
N LEU A 244 18.26 6.12 3.46
CA LEU A 244 17.97 5.06 2.50
C LEU A 244 16.53 5.25 2.00
N GLU A 245 16.36 5.58 0.71
CA GLU A 245 15.06 5.73 0.04
C GLU A 245 14.16 4.51 0.27
N PHE A 246 14.75 3.34 0.21
CA PHE A 246 14.09 2.05 0.44
C PHE A 246 13.45 1.96 1.85
N TYR A 247 14.12 2.43 2.89
CA TYR A 247 13.58 2.48 4.25
C TYR A 247 12.28 3.28 4.35
N SER A 248 12.23 4.37 3.61
CA SER A 248 11.05 5.25 3.60
C SER A 248 9.86 4.59 2.93
N VAL A 249 10.10 3.84 1.84
CA VAL A 249 9.04 3.17 1.07
C VAL A 249 8.47 1.99 1.86
N MET A 250 9.29 1.09 2.41
CA MET A 250 8.84 -0.08 3.17
C MET A 250 7.96 0.30 4.36
N ARG A 251 8.39 1.30 5.14
CA ARG A 251 7.59 1.83 6.26
C ARG A 251 6.30 2.49 5.80
N SER A 252 6.36 3.22 4.69
CA SER A 252 5.15 3.81 4.12
C SER A 252 4.17 2.73 3.70
N VAL A 253 4.64 1.61 3.13
CA VAL A 253 3.80 0.46 2.78
C VAL A 253 3.10 -0.07 4.04
N ARG A 254 3.85 -0.38 5.10
CA ARG A 254 3.27 -0.91 6.34
C ARG A 254 2.26 0.05 6.97
N ALA A 255 2.64 1.32 7.11
CA ALA A 255 1.75 2.34 7.66
C ALA A 255 0.47 2.48 6.83
N ILE A 256 0.58 2.48 5.48
CA ILE A 256 -0.54 2.54 4.56
C ILE A 256 -1.45 1.31 4.72
N GLU A 257 -0.89 0.10 4.75
CA GLU A 257 -1.70 -1.12 4.89
C GLU A 257 -2.55 -1.14 6.17
N HIS A 258 -2.03 -0.59 7.26
CA HIS A 258 -2.69 -0.58 8.56
C HIS A 258 -3.60 0.64 8.82
N ALA A 259 -3.58 1.65 7.96
CA ALA A 259 -4.39 2.85 8.09
C ALA A 259 -5.75 2.76 7.37
N ASP A 260 -6.67 3.63 7.78
CA ASP A 260 -7.91 3.95 7.05
C ASP A 260 -7.70 5.16 6.15
N VAL A 261 -6.97 6.17 6.65
CA VAL A 261 -6.63 7.40 5.92
C VAL A 261 -5.13 7.66 6.01
N CYS A 262 -4.55 7.99 4.87
CA CYS A 262 -3.15 8.37 4.74
C CYS A 262 -3.01 9.89 4.65
N ILE A 263 -2.25 10.47 5.57
CA ILE A 263 -1.87 11.87 5.57
C ILE A 263 -0.53 11.96 4.85
N LEU A 264 -0.54 12.34 3.57
CA LEU A 264 0.66 12.51 2.76
C LEU A 264 1.26 13.88 3.02
N MET A 265 2.45 13.92 3.63
CA MET A 265 3.18 15.15 3.90
C MET A 265 4.18 15.47 2.81
N ILE A 266 4.08 16.70 2.26
CA ILE A 266 4.93 17.25 1.22
C ILE A 266 5.72 18.43 1.79
N ASP A 267 6.98 18.54 1.41
CA ASP A 267 7.81 19.73 1.70
C ASP A 267 7.54 20.81 0.67
N ALA A 268 6.92 21.91 1.07
CA ALA A 268 6.57 23.03 0.18
C ALA A 268 7.79 23.67 -0.52
N THR A 269 8.97 23.61 0.12
CA THR A 269 10.20 24.19 -0.44
C THR A 269 10.81 23.36 -1.57
N ARG A 270 10.46 22.07 -1.64
CA ARG A 270 10.93 21.14 -2.68
C ARG A 270 9.89 20.87 -3.77
N GLY A 271 8.63 21.06 -3.46
CA GLY A 271 7.53 20.75 -4.35
C GLY A 271 7.11 19.27 -4.29
N PHE A 272 6.21 18.89 -5.18
CA PHE A 272 5.72 17.53 -5.35
C PHE A 272 6.67 16.78 -6.29
N GLU A 273 7.31 15.73 -5.79
CA GLU A 273 8.32 14.95 -6.53
C GLU A 273 7.83 13.51 -6.76
N GLY A 274 8.53 12.79 -7.65
CA GLY A 274 8.16 11.41 -8.02
C GLY A 274 7.99 10.45 -6.85
N GLN A 275 8.75 10.62 -5.73
CA GLN A 275 8.57 9.79 -4.55
C GLN A 275 7.27 10.10 -3.79
N ASP A 276 6.81 11.36 -3.77
CA ASP A 276 5.51 11.72 -3.20
C ASP A 276 4.39 11.12 -4.04
N GLN A 277 4.55 11.15 -5.36
CA GLN A 277 3.64 10.55 -6.32
C GLN A 277 3.53 9.03 -6.10
N ASN A 278 4.65 8.34 -5.93
CA ASN A 278 4.65 6.90 -5.65
C ASN A 278 3.90 6.56 -4.36
N ILE A 279 4.11 7.33 -3.28
CA ILE A 279 3.41 7.14 -2.00
C ILE A 279 1.90 7.41 -2.16
N PHE A 280 1.53 8.44 -2.93
CA PHE A 280 0.14 8.75 -3.24
C PHE A 280 -0.56 7.60 -3.95
N TRP A 281 0.03 7.09 -5.04
CA TRP A 281 -0.53 5.97 -5.79
C TRP A 281 -0.54 4.67 -5.00
N LEU A 282 0.42 4.49 -4.09
CA LEU A 282 0.42 3.37 -3.16
C LEU A 282 -0.78 3.42 -2.21
N ALA A 283 -1.11 4.58 -1.67
CA ALA A 283 -2.28 4.77 -0.80
C ALA A 283 -3.59 4.55 -1.57
N GLU A 284 -3.69 5.10 -2.79
CA GLU A 284 -4.84 4.94 -3.68
C GLU A 284 -5.05 3.47 -4.07
N LYS A 285 -4.00 2.77 -4.51
CA LYS A 285 -4.03 1.33 -4.85
C LYS A 285 -4.44 0.45 -3.68
N ASN A 286 -4.10 0.88 -2.45
CA ASN A 286 -4.55 0.25 -1.21
C ASN A 286 -5.94 0.71 -0.77
N ARG A 287 -6.64 1.51 -1.57
CA ARG A 287 -7.99 2.01 -1.29
C ARG A 287 -8.10 2.74 0.04
N LYS A 288 -7.04 3.47 0.39
CA LYS A 288 -7.03 4.28 1.60
C LYS A 288 -7.53 5.69 1.31
N GLY A 289 -8.21 6.30 2.28
CA GLY A 289 -8.48 7.73 2.20
C GLY A 289 -7.17 8.50 2.12
N VAL A 290 -7.12 9.63 1.40
CA VAL A 290 -5.91 10.43 1.24
C VAL A 290 -6.18 11.89 1.53
N VAL A 291 -5.30 12.47 2.35
CA VAL A 291 -5.21 13.92 2.60
C VAL A 291 -3.78 14.37 2.32
N ILE A 292 -3.61 15.43 1.56
CA ILE A 292 -2.29 16.01 1.26
C ILE A 292 -2.04 17.22 2.14
N LEU A 293 -0.96 17.19 2.93
CA LEU A 293 -0.51 18.32 3.73
C LEU A 293 0.78 18.90 3.15
N VAL A 294 0.68 20.12 2.62
CA VAL A 294 1.82 20.89 2.11
C VAL A 294 2.43 21.64 3.28
N ASN A 295 3.48 21.06 3.87
CA ASN A 295 4.14 21.53 5.08
C ASN A 295 5.29 22.49 4.77
N LYS A 296 5.76 23.23 5.78
CA LYS A 296 6.77 24.29 5.70
C LYS A 296 6.29 25.48 4.83
N TRP A 297 4.98 25.72 4.80
CA TRP A 297 4.40 26.81 4.02
C TRP A 297 4.83 28.20 4.51
N ASP A 298 5.33 28.30 5.73
CA ASP A 298 5.95 29.47 6.32
C ASP A 298 7.27 29.87 5.65
N LEU A 299 7.95 28.92 4.98
CA LEU A 299 9.23 29.14 4.30
C LEU A 299 9.09 29.46 2.81
N VAL A 300 7.87 29.40 2.26
CA VAL A 300 7.63 29.69 0.83
C VAL A 300 7.45 31.19 0.64
N GLU A 301 8.26 31.78 -0.23
CA GLU A 301 8.13 33.16 -0.64
C GLU A 301 6.82 33.37 -1.42
N LYS A 302 5.95 34.24 -0.88
CA LYS A 302 4.59 34.41 -1.40
C LYS A 302 4.50 35.09 -2.75
N ASP A 303 5.58 35.72 -3.20
CA ASP A 303 5.64 36.48 -4.47
C ASP A 303 5.85 35.56 -5.69
N THR A 304 6.32 34.35 -5.51
CA THR A 304 6.69 33.44 -6.60
C THR A 304 5.63 32.41 -6.99
N MET A 305 4.77 32.00 -6.07
CA MET A 305 3.70 31.04 -6.36
C MET A 305 2.53 31.16 -5.38
N SER A 306 1.34 31.44 -5.88
CA SER A 306 0.13 31.44 -5.04
C SER A 306 -0.22 30.01 -4.59
N ALA A 307 -0.85 29.86 -3.42
CA ALA A 307 -1.33 28.55 -2.94
C ALA A 307 -2.22 27.85 -3.99
N LYS A 308 -3.00 28.62 -4.75
CA LYS A 308 -3.87 28.10 -5.82
C LYS A 308 -3.06 27.50 -6.99
N GLN A 309 -1.94 28.13 -7.37
CA GLN A 309 -1.08 27.61 -8.45
C GLN A 309 -0.35 26.32 -7.98
N TYR A 310 0.11 26.31 -6.73
CA TYR A 310 0.74 25.14 -6.14
C TYR A 310 -0.24 23.95 -6.05
N GLU A 311 -1.47 24.23 -5.62
CA GLU A 311 -2.54 23.23 -5.58
C GLU A 311 -2.87 22.69 -6.97
N ALA A 312 -2.98 23.54 -7.98
CA ALA A 312 -3.26 23.15 -9.36
C ALA A 312 -2.17 22.22 -9.90
N LYS A 313 -0.89 22.51 -9.62
CA LYS A 313 0.23 21.66 -10.00
C LYS A 313 0.17 20.27 -9.34
N ILE A 314 -0.14 20.21 -8.04
CA ILE A 314 -0.31 18.93 -7.36
C ILE A 314 -1.45 18.13 -8.01
N ARG A 315 -2.61 18.78 -8.30
CA ARG A 315 -3.77 18.11 -8.90
C ARG A 315 -3.46 17.54 -10.28
N GLU A 316 -2.61 18.21 -11.06
CA GLU A 316 -2.14 17.70 -12.36
C GLU A 316 -1.31 16.42 -12.19
N GLU A 317 -0.41 16.39 -11.21
CA GLU A 317 0.49 15.25 -10.93
C GLU A 317 -0.24 14.02 -10.34
N ILE A 318 -1.36 14.22 -9.64
CA ILE A 318 -2.16 13.14 -9.05
C ILE A 318 -3.35 12.71 -9.93
N ALA A 319 -3.48 13.27 -11.14
CA ALA A 319 -4.56 12.87 -12.04
C ALA A 319 -4.45 11.37 -12.42
N PRO A 320 -5.55 10.60 -12.50
CA PRO A 320 -6.95 11.08 -12.51
C PRO A 320 -7.62 11.26 -11.13
N PHE A 321 -7.04 10.80 -10.02
CA PHE A 321 -7.64 10.94 -8.68
C PHE A 321 -7.33 12.32 -8.08
N THR A 322 -8.00 13.35 -8.59
CA THR A 322 -7.77 14.76 -8.21
C THR A 322 -8.65 15.26 -7.08
N ASP A 323 -9.71 14.54 -6.73
CA ASP A 323 -10.66 14.92 -5.67
C ASP A 323 -10.13 14.61 -4.27
N VAL A 324 -9.02 15.26 -3.90
CA VAL A 324 -8.28 15.05 -2.65
C VAL A 324 -8.16 16.37 -1.89
N PRO A 325 -8.37 16.41 -0.55
CA PRO A 325 -8.09 17.58 0.26
C PRO A 325 -6.60 17.92 0.23
N ILE A 326 -6.27 19.17 -0.09
CA ILE A 326 -4.91 19.72 -0.08
C ILE A 326 -4.88 20.88 0.91
N ILE A 327 -4.06 20.79 1.97
CA ILE A 327 -4.02 21.78 3.04
C ILE A 327 -2.59 22.25 3.22
N PHE A 328 -2.41 23.57 3.16
CA PHE A 328 -1.12 24.22 3.39
C PHE A 328 -0.94 24.47 4.88
N ILE A 329 0.07 23.87 5.49
CA ILE A 329 0.34 23.92 6.92
C ILE A 329 1.78 24.37 7.22
N SER A 330 2.00 24.74 8.48
CA SER A 330 3.33 24.76 9.08
C SER A 330 3.28 23.98 10.40
N ALA A 331 3.97 22.85 10.43
CA ALA A 331 4.09 22.05 11.65
C ALA A 331 4.91 22.78 12.74
N LEU A 332 5.84 23.64 12.32
CA LEU A 332 6.69 24.44 13.23
C LEU A 332 5.89 25.54 13.93
N THR A 333 5.15 26.33 13.17
CA THR A 333 4.33 27.45 13.70
C THR A 333 2.93 27.00 14.14
N LYS A 334 2.61 25.71 14.01
CA LYS A 334 1.30 25.08 14.29
C LYS A 334 0.14 25.66 13.46
N GLN A 335 0.43 26.22 12.30
CA GLN A 335 -0.58 26.83 11.43
C GLN A 335 -1.45 25.73 10.78
N ARG A 336 -2.76 25.86 10.89
CA ARG A 336 -3.81 25.01 10.28
C ARG A 336 -3.76 23.52 10.63
N LEU A 337 -3.14 23.14 11.76
CA LEU A 337 -3.08 21.74 12.16
C LEU A 337 -4.46 21.16 12.49
N LEU A 338 -5.31 21.93 13.20
CA LEU A 338 -6.69 21.49 13.51
C LEU A 338 -7.50 21.27 12.23
N LYS A 339 -7.40 22.19 11.26
CA LYS A 339 -8.06 22.03 9.97
C LYS A 339 -7.59 20.79 9.23
N ALA A 340 -6.31 20.42 9.34
CA ALA A 340 -5.79 19.19 8.76
C ALA A 340 -6.43 17.95 9.40
N LEU A 341 -6.66 17.96 10.73
CA LEU A 341 -7.35 16.87 11.42
C LEU A 341 -8.83 16.80 11.03
N GLU A 342 -9.54 17.94 10.99
CA GLU A 342 -10.94 18.03 10.55
C GLU A 342 -11.15 17.39 9.17
N GLU A 343 -10.32 17.78 8.20
CA GLU A 343 -10.38 17.22 6.85
C GLU A 343 -10.01 15.72 6.82
N THR A 344 -9.10 15.28 7.68
CA THR A 344 -8.72 13.85 7.77
C THR A 344 -9.88 13.01 8.31
N VAL A 345 -10.55 13.48 9.36
CA VAL A 345 -11.74 12.82 9.93
C VAL A 345 -12.86 12.81 8.90
N LYS A 346 -13.08 13.92 8.19
CA LYS A 346 -14.09 13.99 7.13
C LYS A 346 -13.83 12.96 6.01
N VAL A 347 -12.58 12.77 5.60
CA VAL A 347 -12.23 11.73 4.62
C VAL A 347 -12.54 10.33 5.17
N PHE A 348 -12.31 10.08 6.45
CA PHE A 348 -12.68 8.82 7.07
C PHE A 348 -14.20 8.60 7.07
N GLU A 349 -14.98 9.61 7.39
CA GLU A 349 -16.45 9.57 7.32
C GLU A 349 -16.93 9.33 5.89
N ASN A 350 -16.37 10.04 4.91
CA ASN A 350 -16.66 9.83 3.50
C ASN A 350 -16.39 8.38 3.07
N ARG A 351 -15.34 7.75 3.61
CA ARG A 351 -14.99 6.35 3.34
C ARG A 351 -16.04 5.38 3.89
N LYS A 352 -16.63 5.68 5.04
CA LYS A 352 -17.70 4.89 5.67
C LYS A 352 -19.08 5.14 5.05
N GLN A 353 -19.23 6.17 4.22
CA GLN A 353 -20.53 6.57 3.67
C GLN A 353 -21.23 5.42 2.93
N ARG A 354 -22.50 5.19 3.24
CA ARG A 354 -23.38 4.23 2.56
C ARG A 354 -24.52 4.96 1.88
N ILE A 355 -24.65 4.70 0.59
CA ILE A 355 -25.71 5.27 -0.24
C ILE A 355 -26.81 4.21 -0.38
N PRO A 356 -28.06 4.49 0.03
CA PRO A 356 -29.16 3.56 -0.15
C PRO A 356 -29.34 3.20 -1.62
N THR A 357 -29.49 1.90 -1.90
CA THR A 357 -29.55 1.36 -3.28
C THR A 357 -30.66 2.02 -4.12
N SER A 358 -31.84 2.27 -3.56
CA SER A 358 -32.92 2.96 -4.26
C SER A 358 -32.51 4.35 -4.72
N LYS A 359 -31.95 5.16 -3.80
CA LYS A 359 -31.49 6.52 -4.09
C LYS A 359 -30.35 6.53 -5.14
N PHE A 360 -29.45 5.56 -5.07
CA PHE A 360 -28.36 5.41 -6.03
C PHE A 360 -28.88 5.05 -7.42
N ASN A 361 -29.79 4.06 -7.51
CA ASN A 361 -30.41 3.67 -8.78
C ASN A 361 -31.20 4.82 -9.40
N ASP A 362 -32.10 5.44 -8.64
CA ASP A 362 -32.98 6.50 -9.15
C ASP A 362 -32.18 7.67 -9.74
N HIS A 363 -31.02 7.95 -9.19
CA HIS A 363 -30.16 9.02 -9.66
C HIS A 363 -29.29 8.59 -10.83
N MET A 364 -28.52 7.50 -10.68
CA MET A 364 -27.55 7.09 -11.67
C MET A 364 -28.18 6.54 -12.94
N LEU A 365 -29.32 5.82 -12.86
CA LEU A 365 -29.98 5.31 -14.05
C LEU A 365 -30.52 6.44 -14.94
N LYS A 366 -31.01 7.53 -14.36
CA LYS A 366 -31.44 8.73 -15.13
C LYS A 366 -30.25 9.36 -15.89
N ILE A 367 -29.09 9.42 -15.25
CA ILE A 367 -27.85 9.93 -15.90
C ILE A 367 -27.45 9.00 -17.04
N ILE A 368 -27.50 7.68 -16.82
CA ILE A 368 -27.13 6.67 -17.83
C ILE A 368 -28.11 6.65 -19.01
N GLU A 369 -29.38 6.88 -18.78
CA GLU A 369 -30.40 7.02 -19.84
C GLU A 369 -30.12 8.21 -20.74
N ASN A 370 -29.69 9.34 -20.17
CA ASN A 370 -29.32 10.54 -20.93
C ASN A 370 -27.97 10.41 -21.63
N TYR A 371 -27.05 9.67 -21.04
CA TYR A 371 -25.68 9.47 -21.53
C TYR A 371 -25.32 7.98 -21.48
N PRO A 372 -25.88 7.15 -22.40
CA PRO A 372 -25.62 5.72 -22.40
C PRO A 372 -24.17 5.39 -22.82
N PRO A 373 -23.65 4.20 -22.45
CA PRO A 373 -22.35 3.76 -22.92
C PRO A 373 -22.25 3.80 -24.44
N PRO A 374 -21.15 4.31 -25.02
CA PRO A 374 -20.97 4.35 -26.46
C PRO A 374 -21.10 2.95 -27.09
N ALA A 375 -21.82 2.85 -28.20
CA ALA A 375 -21.91 1.61 -28.95
C ALA A 375 -20.53 1.22 -29.49
N LEU A 376 -20.10 -0.02 -29.28
CA LEU A 376 -18.86 -0.55 -29.79
C LEU A 376 -19.12 -1.74 -30.71
N LYS A 377 -18.59 -1.72 -31.93
CA LYS A 377 -18.81 -2.76 -32.93
C LYS A 377 -20.31 -3.09 -33.18
N GLY A 378 -21.16 -2.05 -33.20
CA GLY A 378 -22.61 -2.21 -33.37
C GLY A 378 -23.35 -2.82 -32.15
N LYS A 379 -22.68 -3.03 -31.02
CA LYS A 379 -23.29 -3.55 -29.79
C LYS A 379 -23.70 -2.40 -28.87
N TYR A 380 -24.97 -2.43 -28.42
CA TYR A 380 -25.53 -1.46 -27.50
C TYR A 380 -25.52 -2.03 -26.08
N VAL A 381 -24.88 -1.32 -25.17
CA VAL A 381 -24.84 -1.68 -23.74
C VAL A 381 -26.01 -1.03 -23.04
N LYS A 382 -26.76 -1.82 -22.27
CA LYS A 382 -27.83 -1.34 -21.38
C LYS A 382 -27.48 -1.67 -19.94
N ILE A 383 -27.34 -0.65 -19.12
CA ILE A 383 -27.19 -0.77 -17.67
C ILE A 383 -28.59 -0.67 -17.04
N LYS A 384 -29.00 -1.69 -16.29
CA LYS A 384 -30.37 -1.79 -15.76
C LYS A 384 -30.44 -1.65 -14.24
N TYR A 385 -29.34 -1.78 -13.56
CA TYR A 385 -29.28 -1.75 -12.10
C TYR A 385 -27.87 -1.37 -11.64
N CYS A 386 -27.79 -0.65 -10.55
CA CYS A 386 -26.52 -0.33 -9.93
C CYS A 386 -26.66 -0.26 -8.40
N MET A 387 -25.58 -0.55 -7.68
CA MET A 387 -25.56 -0.51 -6.22
C MET A 387 -24.16 -0.27 -5.69
N GLN A 388 -24.08 0.23 -4.46
CA GLN A 388 -22.84 0.22 -3.68
C GLN A 388 -22.70 -1.14 -2.98
N LEU A 389 -21.51 -1.74 -3.05
CA LEU A 389 -21.21 -2.98 -2.33
C LEU A 389 -21.02 -2.72 -0.82
N PRO A 390 -21.34 -3.68 0.06
CA PRO A 390 -21.13 -3.58 1.50
C PRO A 390 -19.65 -3.86 1.87
N THR A 391 -18.73 -3.10 1.29
CA THR A 391 -17.29 -3.21 1.47
C THR A 391 -16.76 -2.05 2.33
N PRO A 392 -15.63 -2.20 3.06
CA PRO A 392 -15.06 -1.11 3.88
C PRO A 392 -14.73 0.16 3.09
N THR A 393 -14.53 0.04 1.78
CA THR A 393 -14.28 1.15 0.87
C THR A 393 -15.41 1.27 -0.13
N PRO A 394 -15.75 2.47 -0.63
CA PRO A 394 -16.81 2.65 -1.61
C PRO A 394 -16.50 1.91 -2.92
N GLN A 395 -17.30 0.90 -3.20
CA GLN A 395 -17.26 0.12 -4.45
C GLN A 395 -18.65 0.10 -5.06
N PHE A 396 -18.74 0.39 -6.35
CA PHE A 396 -20.01 0.48 -7.06
C PHE A 396 -20.07 -0.54 -8.19
N VAL A 397 -21.19 -1.25 -8.27
CA VAL A 397 -21.43 -2.24 -9.32
C VAL A 397 -22.57 -1.77 -10.20
N PHE A 398 -22.34 -1.83 -11.51
CA PHE A 398 -23.31 -1.55 -12.54
C PHE A 398 -23.57 -2.84 -13.33
N PHE A 399 -24.81 -3.29 -13.39
CA PHE A 399 -25.21 -4.52 -14.08
C PHE A 399 -25.65 -4.20 -15.50
N ALA A 400 -24.86 -4.73 -16.44
CA ALA A 400 -25.05 -4.50 -17.88
C ALA A 400 -25.28 -5.82 -18.62
N ASN A 401 -25.93 -5.75 -19.79
CA ASN A 401 -26.12 -6.90 -20.68
C ASN A 401 -24.82 -7.33 -21.38
N LEU A 402 -23.89 -6.41 -21.60
CA LEU A 402 -22.64 -6.63 -22.34
C LEU A 402 -21.48 -5.89 -21.64
N PRO A 403 -21.05 -6.33 -20.43
CA PRO A 403 -20.08 -5.61 -19.59
C PRO A 403 -18.73 -5.40 -20.29
N GLN A 404 -18.28 -6.33 -21.12
CA GLN A 404 -17.01 -6.29 -21.83
C GLN A 404 -16.88 -5.13 -22.84
N TYR A 405 -18.00 -4.51 -23.23
CA TYR A 405 -18.01 -3.36 -24.14
C TYR A 405 -18.01 -2.01 -23.43
N VAL A 406 -18.13 -1.98 -22.11
CA VAL A 406 -17.98 -0.74 -21.31
C VAL A 406 -16.49 -0.47 -21.09
N LYS A 407 -15.99 0.62 -21.68
CA LYS A 407 -14.57 0.99 -21.62
C LYS A 407 -14.27 1.95 -20.45
N ASP A 408 -13.00 2.05 -20.07
CA ASP A 408 -12.55 2.87 -18.94
C ASP A 408 -12.98 4.35 -19.02
N PRO A 409 -13.01 5.03 -20.18
CA PRO A 409 -13.54 6.39 -20.25
C PRO A 409 -14.98 6.52 -19.73
N TYR A 410 -15.81 5.50 -19.96
CA TYR A 410 -17.19 5.52 -19.43
C TYR A 410 -17.24 5.21 -17.92
N LYS A 411 -16.37 4.34 -17.41
CA LYS A 411 -16.22 4.12 -15.96
C LYS A 411 -15.82 5.43 -15.28
N ARG A 412 -14.87 6.18 -15.84
CA ARG A 412 -14.47 7.52 -15.34
C ARG A 412 -15.62 8.52 -15.37
N PHE A 413 -16.43 8.50 -16.43
CA PHE A 413 -17.65 9.31 -16.49
C PHE A 413 -18.59 8.97 -15.33
N LEU A 414 -18.85 7.70 -15.07
CA LEU A 414 -19.68 7.26 -13.95
C LEU A 414 -19.09 7.69 -12.61
N GLU A 415 -17.78 7.56 -12.43
CA GLU A 415 -17.07 8.03 -11.23
C GLU A 415 -17.29 9.52 -11.00
N ASN A 416 -17.08 10.34 -12.02
CA ASN A 416 -17.28 11.78 -11.92
C ASN A 416 -18.73 12.11 -11.53
N LYS A 417 -19.71 11.41 -12.11
CA LYS A 417 -21.12 11.61 -11.77
C LYS A 417 -21.46 11.18 -10.34
N ILE A 418 -20.81 10.16 -9.82
CA ILE A 418 -20.93 9.77 -8.42
C ILE A 418 -20.38 10.88 -7.53
N ARG A 419 -19.16 11.38 -7.79
CA ARG A 419 -18.51 12.45 -7.01
C ARG A 419 -19.25 13.80 -7.06
N GLU A 420 -19.94 14.10 -8.14
CA GLU A 420 -20.78 15.31 -8.26
C GLU A 420 -21.99 15.27 -7.30
N ASN A 421 -22.46 14.10 -6.91
CA ASN A 421 -23.71 13.93 -6.15
C ASN A 421 -23.51 13.44 -4.71
N TRP A 422 -22.36 12.84 -4.42
CA TRP A 422 -22.02 12.35 -3.08
C TRP A 422 -20.62 12.82 -2.69
N ASP A 423 -20.48 13.31 -1.47
CA ASP A 423 -19.18 13.74 -0.95
C ASP A 423 -18.29 12.53 -0.66
N LEU A 424 -17.49 12.16 -1.63
CA LEU A 424 -16.47 11.10 -1.55
C LEU A 424 -15.07 11.67 -1.66
N LYS A 425 -14.89 12.95 -1.31
CA LYS A 425 -13.62 13.65 -1.37
C LYS A 425 -12.56 12.93 -0.56
N GLY A 426 -11.39 12.77 -1.14
CA GLY A 426 -10.26 12.08 -0.53
C GLY A 426 -10.35 10.55 -0.50
N VAL A 427 -11.43 9.96 -1.06
CA VAL A 427 -11.66 8.51 -1.03
C VAL A 427 -11.56 7.93 -2.44
N PRO A 428 -10.66 6.95 -2.69
CA PRO A 428 -10.68 6.17 -3.91
C PRO A 428 -11.96 5.35 -4.02
N ILE A 429 -12.52 5.28 -5.22
CA ILE A 429 -13.71 4.47 -5.50
C ILE A 429 -13.46 3.50 -6.64
N ASP A 430 -14.03 2.31 -6.56
CA ASP A 430 -13.96 1.31 -7.63
C ASP A 430 -15.32 1.21 -8.34
N ILE A 431 -15.26 1.07 -9.67
CA ILE A 431 -16.45 0.84 -10.49
C ILE A 431 -16.33 -0.48 -11.22
N TYR A 432 -17.21 -1.39 -10.92
CA TYR A 432 -17.32 -2.69 -11.56
C TYR A 432 -18.51 -2.72 -12.51
N ILE A 433 -18.30 -3.29 -13.69
CA ILE A 433 -19.37 -3.58 -14.63
C ILE A 433 -19.52 -5.09 -14.68
N ARG A 434 -20.67 -5.62 -14.35
CA ARG A 434 -20.93 -7.06 -14.30
C ARG A 434 -22.13 -7.44 -15.15
N GLU A 435 -22.17 -8.67 -15.59
CA GLU A 435 -23.36 -9.26 -16.18
C GLU A 435 -24.41 -9.54 -15.09
N LYS A 436 -25.70 -9.41 -15.44
CA LYS A 436 -26.79 -9.63 -14.49
C LYS A 436 -27.11 -11.13 -14.38
#